data_5e03e1adf28cd22b2888ebf64a4bb73a
#
_entry.id   5e03e1adf28cd22b2888ebf64a4bb73a
#
_cell.length_a   1.000
_cell.length_b   1.000
_cell.length_c   1.000
_cell.angle_alpha   90.00
_cell.angle_beta   90.00
_cell.angle_gamma   90.00
#
_symmetry.space_group_name_H-M   'P 1'
#
loop_
_entity.id
_entity.type
_entity.pdbx_description
1 polymer ?
#
loop_
_entity_poly.entity_id
_entity_poly.type
_entity_poly.pdbx_seq_one_letter_code
_entity_poly.pdbx_strand_id
1 'polypeptide(L)'
;MSGRPFLILPDFRNLSIALQWLELSMLLLIAFAYIEWFKFSIPLTSSMLRIYIWWAPATLGSLVLLMLLNNPLHYLPHRLQILLTFFLLNLSAIFFYKTLASPDSLFSLQLLLANVVSLLGMRYYTLQKLHLMPVLAESRLIALSATIRPHFLFNSVNTAISLIRLRPEDAEEVLQNLADLFRAILKSRNHSTLEEEIVVARSYLSIEQIRLGSERL
;
A
#
# COMPACT_ATOMS: atom_id res chain seq x y z
N MET A 1 -15.95 8.65 12.72
CA MET A 1 -15.29 9.16 11.49
C MET A 1 -13.78 9.13 11.68
N SER A 2 -13.10 8.06 11.33
CA SER A 2 -11.64 8.01 11.33
C SER A 2 -11.18 8.79 10.10
N GLY A 3 -10.64 10.00 10.32
CA GLY A 3 -10.10 10.82 9.25
C GLY A 3 -9.05 10.05 8.45
N ARG A 4 -9.05 10.19 7.12
CA ARG A 4 -8.04 9.59 6.23
C ARG A 4 -6.65 10.00 6.74
N PRO A 5 -5.69 9.06 6.84
CA PRO A 5 -4.37 9.39 7.33
C PRO A 5 -3.71 10.43 6.42
N PHE A 6 -3.15 11.49 7.00
CA PHE A 6 -2.47 12.55 6.25
C PHE A 6 -1.21 12.01 5.56
N LEU A 7 -0.48 11.11 6.22
CA LEU A 7 0.71 10.43 5.71
C LEU A 7 0.61 8.94 6.03
N ILE A 8 1.06 8.08 5.12
CA ILE A 8 1.22 6.65 5.32
C ILE A 8 2.72 6.34 5.20
N LEU A 9 3.25 5.59 6.17
CA LEU A 9 4.64 5.14 6.11
C LEU A 9 4.82 4.14 4.96
N PRO A 10 5.77 4.37 4.03
CA PRO A 10 6.10 3.42 2.99
C PRO A 10 6.74 2.16 3.59
N ASP A 11 6.53 1.02 2.95
CA ASP A 11 7.30 -0.19 3.27
C ASP A 11 8.66 -0.13 2.56
N PHE A 12 9.68 0.31 3.28
CA PHE A 12 11.04 0.46 2.74
C PHE A 12 11.73 -0.85 2.35
N ARG A 13 11.16 -2.02 2.67
CA ARG A 13 11.62 -3.33 2.17
C ARG A 13 11.22 -3.57 0.72
N ASN A 14 10.25 -2.84 0.22
CA ASN A 14 9.85 -2.91 -1.17
C ASN A 14 10.91 -2.22 -2.04
N LEU A 15 11.55 -3.00 -2.92
CA LEU A 15 12.62 -2.52 -3.80
C LEU A 15 12.19 -1.32 -4.66
N SER A 16 10.95 -1.32 -5.15
CA SER A 16 10.42 -0.21 -5.96
C SER A 16 10.38 1.10 -5.16
N ILE A 17 9.98 1.03 -3.89
CA ILE A 17 9.94 2.20 -2.99
C ILE A 17 11.37 2.68 -2.68
N ALA A 18 12.27 1.74 -2.36
CA ALA A 18 13.67 2.06 -2.08
C ALA A 18 14.36 2.73 -3.29
N LEU A 19 14.11 2.24 -4.50
CA LEU A 19 14.62 2.85 -5.74
C LEU A 19 14.06 4.25 -5.97
N GLN A 20 12.76 4.48 -5.77
CA GLN A 20 12.17 5.81 -5.88
C GLN A 20 12.79 6.81 -4.90
N TRP A 21 13.10 6.39 -3.67
CA TRP A 21 13.79 7.23 -2.70
C TRP A 21 15.23 7.54 -3.10
N LEU A 22 15.94 6.57 -3.69
CA LEU A 22 17.27 6.79 -4.25
C LEU A 22 17.24 7.75 -5.44
N GLU A 23 16.31 7.59 -6.37
CA GLU A 23 16.12 8.51 -7.50
C GLU A 23 15.87 9.94 -7.02
N LEU A 24 14.95 10.10 -6.05
CA LEU A 24 14.64 11.39 -5.46
C LEU A 24 15.87 12.02 -4.78
N SER A 25 16.67 11.22 -4.08
CA SER A 25 17.90 11.69 -3.45
C SER A 25 18.96 12.12 -4.46
N MET A 26 19.07 11.42 -5.60
CA MET A 26 19.97 11.79 -6.69
C MET A 26 19.54 13.10 -7.36
N LEU A 27 18.25 13.32 -7.58
CA LEU A 27 17.73 14.59 -8.11
C LEU A 27 18.06 15.75 -7.18
N LEU A 28 17.95 15.55 -5.86
CA LEU A 28 18.34 16.55 -4.87
C LEU A 28 19.85 16.85 -4.91
N LEU A 29 20.71 15.85 -5.03
CA LEU A 29 22.14 16.01 -5.17
C LEU A 29 22.48 16.91 -6.38
N ILE A 30 21.87 16.61 -7.53
CA ILE A 30 22.07 17.41 -8.76
C ILE A 30 21.59 18.84 -8.54
N ALA A 31 20.43 19.05 -7.92
CA ALA A 31 19.89 20.37 -7.64
C ALA A 31 20.81 21.18 -6.72
N PHE A 32 21.37 20.57 -5.67
CA PHE A 32 22.33 21.25 -4.79
C PHE A 32 23.64 21.56 -5.48
N ALA A 33 24.18 20.65 -6.28
CA ALA A 33 25.39 20.92 -7.06
C ALA A 33 25.17 22.09 -8.04
N TYR A 34 23.98 22.20 -8.62
CA TYR A 34 23.61 23.33 -9.48
C TYR A 34 23.52 24.65 -8.71
N ILE A 35 22.95 24.64 -7.49
CA ILE A 35 22.90 25.83 -6.61
C ILE A 35 24.31 26.29 -6.23
N GLU A 36 25.21 25.37 -5.90
CA GLU A 36 26.61 25.72 -5.60
C GLU A 36 27.35 26.30 -6.81
N TRP A 37 27.16 25.68 -8.00
CA TRP A 37 27.75 26.20 -9.24
C TRP A 37 27.25 27.63 -9.52
N PHE A 38 25.96 27.86 -9.40
CA PHE A 38 25.37 29.19 -9.66
C PHE A 38 25.80 30.24 -8.64
N LYS A 39 25.85 29.88 -7.35
CA LYS A 39 26.12 30.84 -6.26
C LYS A 39 27.61 31.13 -6.07
N PHE A 40 28.46 30.12 -6.23
CA PHE A 40 29.87 30.22 -5.91
C PHE A 40 30.80 30.06 -7.13
N SER A 41 30.26 29.88 -8.32
CA SER A 41 31.01 29.62 -9.56
C SER A 41 31.97 28.42 -9.47
N ILE A 42 31.65 27.46 -8.59
CA ILE A 42 32.42 26.22 -8.44
C ILE A 42 32.05 25.29 -9.59
N PRO A 43 33.04 24.62 -10.26
CA PRO A 43 32.73 23.68 -11.31
C PRO A 43 31.70 22.62 -10.86
N LEU A 44 30.71 22.33 -11.70
CA LEU A 44 29.60 21.42 -11.37
C LEU A 44 30.08 20.05 -10.92
N THR A 45 31.11 19.51 -11.59
CA THR A 45 31.70 18.21 -11.27
C THR A 45 32.32 18.13 -9.89
N SER A 46 33.04 19.20 -9.47
CA SER A 46 33.63 19.29 -8.13
C SER A 46 32.59 19.48 -7.04
N SER A 47 31.51 20.25 -7.29
CA SER A 47 30.38 20.36 -6.38
C SER A 47 29.65 19.04 -6.21
N MET A 48 29.38 18.34 -7.31
CA MET A 48 28.76 17.00 -7.27
C MET A 48 29.60 16.01 -6.46
N LEU A 49 30.91 15.94 -6.69
CA LEU A 49 31.80 15.02 -5.98
C LEU A 49 31.82 15.30 -4.48
N ARG A 50 31.96 16.60 -4.10
CA ARG A 50 32.00 17.04 -2.70
C ARG A 50 30.72 16.70 -1.94
N ILE A 51 29.54 16.92 -2.54
CA ILE A 51 28.26 16.61 -1.94
C ILE A 51 28.08 15.09 -1.90
N TYR A 52 28.44 14.37 -2.97
CA TYR A 52 28.27 12.92 -3.09
C TYR A 52 29.02 12.13 -2.00
N ILE A 53 30.21 12.58 -1.59
CA ILE A 53 31.05 11.88 -0.60
C ILE A 53 30.30 11.63 0.72
N TRP A 54 29.50 12.58 1.19
CA TRP A 54 28.73 12.40 2.42
C TRP A 54 27.27 12.07 2.18
N TRP A 55 26.69 12.54 1.07
CA TRP A 55 25.26 12.34 0.76
C TRP A 55 24.94 10.89 0.41
N ALA A 56 25.75 10.22 -0.40
CA ALA A 56 25.51 8.83 -0.78
C ALA A 56 25.51 7.87 0.43
N PRO A 57 26.53 7.87 1.31
CA PRO A 57 26.49 7.04 2.51
C PRO A 57 25.36 7.44 3.48
N ALA A 58 24.97 8.72 3.55
CA ALA A 58 23.85 9.15 4.36
C ALA A 58 22.51 8.59 3.86
N THR A 59 22.26 8.63 2.56
CA THR A 59 21.04 8.09 1.95
C THR A 59 21.00 6.57 2.03
N LEU A 60 22.08 5.87 1.73
CA LEU A 60 22.15 4.42 1.85
C LEU A 60 22.03 3.97 3.30
N GLY A 61 22.73 4.63 4.23
CA GLY A 61 22.65 4.35 5.66
C GLY A 61 21.26 4.55 6.22
N SER A 62 20.57 5.63 5.85
CA SER A 62 19.19 5.87 6.25
C SER A 62 18.22 4.82 5.69
N LEU A 63 18.38 4.41 4.44
CA LEU A 63 17.57 3.34 3.84
C LEU A 63 17.77 2.00 4.55
N VAL A 64 19.02 1.61 4.82
CA VAL A 64 19.33 0.39 5.56
C VAL A 64 18.70 0.43 6.97
N LEU A 65 18.83 1.55 7.68
CA LEU A 65 18.19 1.73 9.00
C LEU A 65 16.67 1.61 8.92
N LEU A 66 16.05 2.24 7.94
CA LEU A 66 14.59 2.16 7.74
C LEU A 66 14.12 0.76 7.33
N MET A 67 14.90 0.04 6.53
CA MET A 67 14.63 -1.37 6.19
C MET A 67 14.70 -2.28 7.41
N LEU A 68 15.73 -2.12 8.25
CA LEU A 68 15.91 -2.90 9.48
C LEU A 68 14.82 -2.60 10.52
N LEU A 69 14.45 -1.32 10.66
CA LEU A 69 13.47 -0.86 11.63
C LEU A 69 12.03 -0.88 11.09
N ASN A 70 11.81 -1.32 9.86
CA ASN A 70 10.49 -1.30 9.23
C ASN A 70 9.42 -2.00 10.08
N ASN A 71 9.69 -3.22 10.59
CA ASN A 71 8.75 -3.95 11.42
C ASN A 71 8.44 -3.22 12.75
N PRO A 72 9.43 -2.87 13.59
CA PRO A 72 9.15 -2.18 14.83
C PRO A 72 8.48 -0.82 14.63
N LEU A 73 8.78 -0.11 13.53
CA LEU A 73 8.12 1.15 13.21
C LEU A 73 6.61 0.97 12.99
N HIS A 74 6.18 -0.10 12.31
CA HIS A 74 4.76 -0.34 12.04
C HIS A 74 3.91 -0.67 13.30
N TYR A 75 4.53 -1.08 14.41
CA TYR A 75 3.83 -1.29 15.68
C TYR A 75 3.58 0.01 16.47
N LEU A 76 4.21 1.11 16.07
CA LEU A 76 4.09 2.40 16.76
C LEU A 76 2.84 3.17 16.30
N PRO A 77 2.31 4.09 17.12
CA PRO A 77 1.29 5.03 16.69
C PRO A 77 1.76 5.83 15.47
N HIS A 78 0.86 6.10 14.54
CA HIS A 78 1.18 6.70 13.24
C HIS A 78 1.99 8.00 13.32
N ARG A 79 1.72 8.86 14.31
CA ARG A 79 2.48 10.10 14.53
C ARG A 79 3.93 9.81 14.88
N LEU A 80 4.18 8.81 15.73
CA LEU A 80 5.54 8.41 16.13
C LEU A 80 6.30 7.76 14.97
N GLN A 81 5.64 6.99 14.10
CA GLN A 81 6.26 6.43 12.90
C GLN A 81 6.88 7.53 12.04
N ILE A 82 6.12 8.59 11.76
CA ILE A 82 6.57 9.71 10.94
C ILE A 82 7.72 10.46 11.61
N LEU A 83 7.57 10.79 12.89
CA LEU A 83 8.61 11.50 13.64
C LEU A 83 9.92 10.72 13.69
N LEU A 84 9.87 9.41 13.97
CA LEU A 84 11.06 8.55 14.00
C LEU A 84 11.71 8.42 12.63
N THR A 85 10.92 8.32 11.56
CA THR A 85 11.47 8.26 10.20
C THR A 85 12.25 9.53 9.88
N PHE A 86 11.68 10.71 10.12
CA PHE A 86 12.39 11.98 9.93
C PHE A 86 13.60 12.13 10.86
N PHE A 87 13.49 11.67 12.10
CA PHE A 87 14.61 11.64 13.05
C PHE A 87 15.79 10.80 12.53
N LEU A 88 15.52 9.58 12.05
CA LEU A 88 16.55 8.70 11.51
C LEU A 88 17.20 9.24 10.23
N LEU A 89 16.41 9.85 9.34
CA LEU A 89 16.94 10.51 8.14
C LEU A 89 17.89 11.66 8.50
N ASN A 90 17.49 12.53 9.42
CA ASN A 90 18.31 13.65 9.86
C ASN A 90 19.56 13.20 10.64
N LEU A 91 19.41 12.21 11.53
CA LEU A 91 20.53 11.64 12.29
C LEU A 91 21.61 11.08 11.36
N SER A 92 21.20 10.30 10.37
CA SER A 92 22.10 9.76 9.34
C SER A 92 22.81 10.89 8.56
N ALA A 93 22.05 11.89 8.09
CA ALA A 93 22.60 13.02 7.34
C ALA A 93 23.63 13.80 8.18
N ILE A 94 23.32 14.15 9.43
CA ILE A 94 24.22 14.88 10.33
C ILE A 94 25.47 14.06 10.65
N PHE A 95 25.32 12.75 10.88
CA PHE A 95 26.45 11.87 11.20
C PHE A 95 27.45 11.82 10.03
N PHE A 96 26.98 11.52 8.81
CA PHE A 96 27.85 11.40 7.65
C PHE A 96 28.42 12.75 7.19
N TYR A 97 27.65 13.83 7.31
CA TYR A 97 28.16 15.17 7.07
C TYR A 97 29.31 15.52 8.00
N LYS A 98 29.15 15.32 9.31
CA LYS A 98 30.22 15.63 10.29
C LYS A 98 31.47 14.78 10.16
N THR A 99 31.32 13.53 9.65
CA THR A 99 32.45 12.60 9.51
C THR A 99 33.19 12.73 8.18
N LEU A 100 32.48 13.05 7.09
CA LEU A 100 33.03 12.96 5.73
C LEU A 100 33.07 14.29 4.97
N ALA A 101 32.25 15.27 5.35
CA ALA A 101 32.19 16.55 4.65
C ALA A 101 33.15 17.60 5.25
N SER A 102 33.63 18.49 4.42
CA SER A 102 34.22 19.76 4.85
C SER A 102 33.10 20.72 5.32
N PRO A 103 33.35 21.60 6.30
CA PRO A 103 32.36 22.58 6.75
C PRO A 103 31.79 23.38 5.59
N ASP A 104 30.46 23.36 5.43
CA ASP A 104 29.76 24.06 4.36
C ASP A 104 28.64 24.94 4.93
N SER A 105 28.57 26.19 4.45
CA SER A 105 27.54 27.15 4.85
C SER A 105 26.13 26.81 4.36
N LEU A 106 26.02 25.88 3.39
CA LEU A 106 24.75 25.48 2.79
C LEU A 106 24.12 24.22 3.43
N PHE A 107 24.82 23.56 4.36
CA PHE A 107 24.34 22.30 4.96
C PHE A 107 22.93 22.43 5.58
N SER A 108 22.65 23.53 6.29
CA SER A 108 21.32 23.75 6.87
C SER A 108 20.22 23.88 5.82
N LEU A 109 20.50 24.53 4.69
CA LEU A 109 19.60 24.63 3.55
C LEU A 109 19.39 23.26 2.89
N GLN A 110 20.46 22.52 2.68
CA GLN A 110 20.43 21.15 2.12
C GLN A 110 19.56 20.24 2.98
N LEU A 111 19.75 20.26 4.30
CA LEU A 111 18.99 19.48 5.25
C LEU A 111 17.49 19.86 5.25
N LEU A 112 17.18 21.17 5.22
CA LEU A 112 15.81 21.65 5.16
C LEU A 112 15.10 21.19 3.88
N LEU A 113 15.73 21.38 2.72
CA LEU A 113 15.16 20.96 1.44
C LEU A 113 15.00 19.44 1.35
N ALA A 114 15.95 18.66 1.87
CA ALA A 114 15.83 17.21 1.94
C ALA A 114 14.60 16.78 2.76
N ASN A 115 14.34 17.43 3.89
CA ASN A 115 13.14 17.16 4.71
C ASN A 115 11.85 17.54 3.97
N VAL A 116 11.80 18.69 3.30
CA VAL A 116 10.62 19.12 2.52
C VAL A 116 10.33 18.11 1.40
N VAL A 117 11.35 17.72 0.65
CA VAL A 117 11.19 16.75 -0.45
C VAL A 117 10.80 15.37 0.09
N SER A 118 11.37 14.93 1.20
CA SER A 118 10.97 13.68 1.86
C SER A 118 9.49 13.72 2.30
N LEU A 119 9.03 14.84 2.84
CA LEU A 119 7.62 15.03 3.20
C LEU A 119 6.70 14.97 1.97
N LEU A 120 7.08 15.65 0.89
CA LEU A 120 6.34 15.64 -0.37
C LEU A 120 6.31 14.23 -0.99
N GLY A 121 7.43 13.50 -0.96
CA GLY A 121 7.51 12.11 -1.42
C GLY A 121 6.59 11.19 -0.62
N MET A 122 6.59 11.29 0.72
CA MET A 122 5.67 10.53 1.57
C MET A 122 4.21 10.91 1.30
N ARG A 123 3.92 12.19 1.08
CA ARG A 123 2.58 12.66 0.74
C ARG A 123 2.11 12.11 -0.61
N TYR A 124 2.98 12.16 -1.62
CA TYR A 124 2.72 11.59 -2.94
C TYR A 124 2.42 10.10 -2.87
N TYR A 125 3.24 9.33 -2.14
CA TYR A 125 3.01 7.91 -1.90
C TYR A 125 1.65 7.64 -1.24
N THR A 126 1.31 8.44 -0.23
CA THR A 126 0.02 8.33 0.46
C THR A 126 -1.15 8.56 -0.50
N LEU A 127 -1.06 9.60 -1.34
CA LEU A 127 -2.09 9.90 -2.34
C LEU A 127 -2.22 8.78 -3.37
N GLN A 128 -1.12 8.27 -3.91
CA GLN A 128 -1.16 7.12 -4.82
C GLN A 128 -1.84 5.91 -4.18
N LYS A 129 -1.48 5.57 -2.95
CA LYS A 129 -2.08 4.43 -2.25
C LYS A 129 -3.58 4.61 -2.03
N LEU A 130 -4.03 5.82 -1.69
CA LEU A 130 -5.44 6.15 -1.53
C LEU A 130 -6.23 6.11 -2.86
N HIS A 131 -5.61 6.51 -3.98
CA HIS A 131 -6.23 6.45 -5.30
C HIS A 131 -6.32 5.02 -5.85
N LEU A 132 -5.32 4.17 -5.59
CA LEU A 132 -5.32 2.79 -6.06
C LEU A 132 -6.30 1.88 -5.29
N MET A 133 -6.62 2.20 -4.03
CA MET A 133 -7.54 1.42 -3.20
C MET A 133 -8.93 1.24 -3.82
N PRO A 134 -9.64 2.29 -4.29
CA PRO A 134 -10.96 2.12 -4.90
C PRO A 134 -10.89 1.35 -6.22
N VAL A 135 -9.90 1.59 -7.07
CA VAL A 135 -9.71 0.86 -8.34
C VAL A 135 -9.49 -0.64 -8.11
N LEU A 136 -8.70 -1.00 -7.10
CA LEU A 136 -8.50 -2.39 -6.71
C LEU A 136 -9.78 -3.01 -6.12
N ALA A 137 -10.58 -2.26 -5.38
CA ALA A 137 -11.86 -2.74 -4.87
C ALA A 137 -12.86 -2.97 -6.01
N GLU A 138 -12.94 -2.07 -6.97
CA GLU A 138 -13.80 -2.17 -8.14
C GLU A 138 -13.38 -3.35 -9.05
N SER A 139 -12.09 -3.51 -9.36
CA SER A 139 -11.60 -4.65 -10.12
C SER A 139 -11.84 -5.98 -9.41
N ARG A 140 -11.83 -6.01 -8.06
CA ARG A 140 -12.20 -7.19 -7.27
C ARG A 140 -13.69 -7.50 -7.36
N LEU A 141 -14.55 -6.49 -7.34
CA LEU A 141 -15.99 -6.67 -7.51
C LEU A 141 -16.32 -7.18 -8.92
N ILE A 142 -15.64 -6.66 -9.95
CA ILE A 142 -15.79 -7.13 -11.34
C ILE A 142 -15.33 -8.58 -11.47
N ALA A 143 -14.17 -8.94 -10.90
CA ALA A 143 -13.69 -10.32 -10.91
C ALA A 143 -14.62 -11.27 -10.16
N LEU A 144 -15.22 -10.82 -9.05
CA LEU A 144 -16.22 -11.56 -8.29
C LEU A 144 -17.50 -11.81 -9.11
N SER A 145 -18.00 -10.75 -9.77
CA SER A 145 -19.19 -10.83 -10.63
C SER A 145 -18.96 -11.68 -11.89
N ALA A 146 -17.71 -11.81 -12.34
CA ALA A 146 -17.35 -12.72 -13.44
C ALA A 146 -17.29 -14.20 -13.00
N THR A 147 -16.97 -14.46 -11.73
CA THR A 147 -16.90 -15.81 -11.16
C THR A 147 -18.29 -16.38 -10.84
N ILE A 148 -19.21 -15.52 -10.39
CA ILE A 148 -20.61 -15.91 -10.15
C ILE A 148 -21.41 -15.44 -11.36
N ARG A 149 -22.10 -16.34 -12.04
CA ARG A 149 -23.01 -15.93 -13.12
C ARG A 149 -24.05 -14.97 -12.57
N PRO A 150 -24.14 -13.71 -13.08
CA PRO A 150 -25.06 -12.70 -12.52
C PRO A 150 -26.51 -13.21 -12.48
N HIS A 151 -26.90 -13.98 -13.48
CA HIS A 151 -28.20 -14.62 -13.57
C HIS A 151 -28.51 -15.57 -12.39
N PHE A 152 -27.50 -16.31 -11.88
CA PHE A 152 -27.66 -17.15 -10.69
C PHE A 152 -27.96 -16.30 -9.45
N LEU A 153 -27.23 -15.23 -9.26
CA LEU A 153 -27.46 -14.31 -8.12
C LEU A 153 -28.88 -13.74 -8.13
N PHE A 154 -29.31 -13.17 -9.27
CA PHE A 154 -30.67 -12.61 -9.40
C PHE A 154 -31.75 -13.68 -9.18
N ASN A 155 -31.56 -14.87 -9.71
CA ASN A 155 -32.49 -15.97 -9.53
C ASN A 155 -32.57 -16.42 -8.07
N SER A 156 -31.42 -16.55 -7.37
CA SER A 156 -31.38 -16.94 -5.97
C SER A 156 -32.11 -15.94 -5.08
N VAL A 157 -31.86 -14.63 -5.30
CA VAL A 157 -32.55 -13.56 -4.58
C VAL A 157 -34.06 -13.58 -4.87
N ASN A 158 -34.47 -13.72 -6.13
CA ASN A 158 -35.88 -13.79 -6.50
C ASN A 158 -36.58 -15.03 -5.91
N THR A 159 -35.87 -16.17 -5.85
CA THR A 159 -36.37 -17.38 -5.17
C THR A 159 -36.58 -17.10 -3.70
N ALA A 160 -35.63 -16.53 -2.99
CA ALA A 160 -35.80 -16.17 -1.58
C ALA A 160 -36.99 -15.23 -1.38
N ILE A 161 -37.13 -14.17 -2.19
CA ILE A 161 -38.26 -13.24 -2.11
C ILE A 161 -39.58 -13.95 -2.29
N SER A 162 -39.69 -14.88 -3.24
CA SER A 162 -40.94 -15.63 -3.49
C SER A 162 -41.31 -16.57 -2.34
N LEU A 163 -40.32 -17.07 -1.60
CA LEU A 163 -40.46 -18.01 -0.50
C LEU A 163 -40.79 -17.32 0.85
N ILE A 164 -40.45 -16.05 1.04
CA ILE A 164 -40.59 -15.34 2.32
C ILE A 164 -41.96 -15.52 2.95
N ARG A 165 -43.03 -15.49 2.16
CA ARG A 165 -44.42 -15.60 2.66
C ARG A 165 -44.93 -17.04 2.72
N LEU A 166 -44.42 -17.93 1.90
CA LEU A 166 -44.94 -19.30 1.76
C LEU A 166 -44.13 -20.31 2.58
N ARG A 167 -42.81 -20.16 2.57
CA ARG A 167 -41.85 -21.03 3.24
C ARG A 167 -40.67 -20.20 3.76
N PRO A 168 -40.84 -19.48 4.86
CA PRO A 168 -39.80 -18.57 5.37
C PRO A 168 -38.49 -19.25 5.74
N GLU A 169 -38.55 -20.49 6.21
CA GLU A 169 -37.35 -21.30 6.54
C GLU A 169 -36.53 -21.59 5.30
N ASP A 170 -37.12 -21.96 4.18
CA ASP A 170 -36.43 -22.17 2.92
C ASP A 170 -35.86 -20.85 2.36
N ALA A 171 -36.55 -19.73 2.55
CA ALA A 171 -36.03 -18.42 2.15
C ALA A 171 -34.79 -18.04 2.96
N GLU A 172 -34.77 -18.33 4.25
CA GLU A 172 -33.62 -18.13 5.13
C GLU A 172 -32.45 -19.01 4.69
N GLU A 173 -32.70 -20.32 4.39
CA GLU A 173 -31.69 -21.24 3.92
C GLU A 173 -31.04 -20.77 2.61
N VAL A 174 -31.84 -20.32 1.63
CA VAL A 174 -31.31 -19.78 0.36
C VAL A 174 -30.40 -18.58 0.61
N LEU A 175 -30.80 -17.64 1.48
CA LEU A 175 -29.99 -16.46 1.79
C LEU A 175 -28.71 -16.81 2.55
N GLN A 176 -28.79 -17.77 3.49
CA GLN A 176 -27.63 -18.25 4.23
C GLN A 176 -26.61 -18.91 3.29
N ASN A 177 -27.05 -19.86 2.45
CA ASN A 177 -26.21 -20.52 1.47
C ASN A 177 -25.60 -19.53 0.47
N LEU A 178 -26.33 -18.51 0.05
CA LEU A 178 -25.83 -17.45 -0.81
C LEU A 178 -24.75 -16.63 -0.11
N ALA A 179 -24.93 -16.29 1.16
CA ALA A 179 -23.94 -15.58 1.97
C ALA A 179 -22.65 -16.40 2.15
N ASP A 180 -22.77 -17.71 2.40
CA ASP A 180 -21.65 -18.62 2.56
C ASP A 180 -20.88 -18.82 1.26
N LEU A 181 -21.59 -18.92 0.13
CA LEU A 181 -20.98 -18.94 -1.21
C LEU A 181 -20.12 -17.68 -1.45
N PHE A 182 -20.65 -16.50 -1.14
CA PHE A 182 -19.89 -15.24 -1.26
C PHE A 182 -18.68 -15.20 -0.34
N ARG A 183 -18.80 -15.64 0.92
CA ARG A 183 -17.67 -15.70 1.84
C ARG A 183 -16.57 -16.62 1.35
N ALA A 184 -16.93 -17.80 0.84
CA ALA A 184 -15.99 -18.77 0.31
C ALA A 184 -15.24 -18.21 -0.91
N ILE A 185 -15.94 -17.62 -1.87
CA ILE A 185 -15.34 -16.98 -3.06
C ILE A 185 -14.43 -15.81 -2.69
N LEU A 186 -14.81 -15.00 -1.70
CA LEU A 186 -14.00 -13.88 -1.21
C LEU A 186 -12.73 -14.34 -0.48
N LYS A 187 -12.79 -15.49 0.19
CA LYS A 187 -11.67 -16.08 0.95
C LYS A 187 -10.68 -16.81 0.04
N SER A 188 -11.17 -17.52 -0.99
CA SER A 188 -10.37 -18.33 -1.94
C SER A 188 -9.57 -17.43 -2.89
N ARG A 189 -8.43 -16.92 -2.43
CA ARG A 189 -7.65 -15.93 -3.20
C ARG A 189 -6.48 -16.48 -4.00
N ASN A 190 -5.85 -17.60 -3.61
CA ASN A 190 -4.72 -18.17 -4.34
C ASN A 190 -4.62 -19.71 -4.27
N HIS A 191 -5.19 -20.35 -3.27
CA HIS A 191 -5.23 -21.80 -3.13
C HIS A 191 -6.47 -22.15 -2.30
N SER A 192 -7.49 -22.74 -2.90
CA SER A 192 -8.57 -23.41 -2.19
C SER A 192 -8.23 -24.86 -1.99
N THR A 193 -8.58 -25.42 -0.83
CA THR A 193 -8.50 -26.85 -0.60
C THR A 193 -9.68 -27.54 -1.29
N LEU A 194 -9.52 -28.81 -1.62
CA LEU A 194 -10.62 -29.61 -2.18
C LEU A 194 -11.87 -29.58 -1.27
N GLU A 195 -11.67 -29.55 0.04
CA GLU A 195 -12.74 -29.46 1.02
C GLU A 195 -13.52 -28.14 0.93
N GLU A 196 -12.83 -27.01 0.76
CA GLU A 196 -13.46 -25.70 0.56
C GLU A 196 -14.25 -25.65 -0.76
N GLU A 197 -13.74 -26.25 -1.84
CA GLU A 197 -14.45 -26.34 -3.12
C GLU A 197 -15.71 -27.22 -3.03
N ILE A 198 -15.67 -28.31 -2.26
CA ILE A 198 -16.85 -29.15 -2.02
C ILE A 198 -17.92 -28.38 -1.23
N VAL A 199 -17.53 -27.56 -0.25
CA VAL A 199 -18.48 -26.73 0.51
C VAL A 199 -19.17 -25.72 -0.42
N VAL A 200 -18.41 -25.06 -1.28
CA VAL A 200 -18.95 -24.12 -2.29
C VAL A 200 -19.93 -24.82 -3.23
N ALA A 201 -19.56 -25.99 -3.74
CA ALA A 201 -20.42 -26.77 -4.62
C ALA A 201 -21.74 -27.21 -3.94
N ARG A 202 -21.67 -27.61 -2.67
CA ARG A 202 -22.86 -27.99 -1.89
C ARG A 202 -23.79 -26.79 -1.67
N SER A 203 -23.27 -25.64 -1.29
CA SER A 203 -24.08 -24.42 -1.13
C SER A 203 -24.76 -24.02 -2.45
N TYR A 204 -24.05 -24.13 -3.57
CA TYR A 204 -24.61 -23.87 -4.90
C TYR A 204 -25.77 -24.84 -5.21
N LEU A 205 -25.54 -26.15 -5.01
CA LEU A 205 -26.55 -27.20 -5.29
C LEU A 205 -27.77 -27.06 -4.40
N SER A 206 -27.63 -26.72 -3.10
CA SER A 206 -28.75 -26.50 -2.19
C SER A 206 -29.65 -25.36 -2.68
N ILE A 207 -29.07 -24.23 -3.11
CA ILE A 207 -29.83 -23.12 -3.68
C ILE A 207 -30.60 -23.56 -4.94
N GLU A 208 -29.96 -24.29 -5.85
CA GLU A 208 -30.58 -24.76 -7.08
C GLU A 208 -31.69 -25.79 -6.80
N GLN A 209 -31.50 -26.66 -5.80
CA GLN A 209 -32.50 -27.64 -5.38
C GLN A 209 -33.77 -26.98 -4.85
N ILE A 210 -33.65 -25.98 -3.99
CA ILE A 210 -34.80 -25.20 -3.50
C ILE A 210 -35.48 -24.46 -4.65
N ARG A 211 -34.71 -23.90 -5.60
CA ARG A 211 -35.23 -23.17 -6.76
C ARG A 211 -36.01 -24.06 -7.73
N LEU A 212 -35.52 -25.27 -8.02
CA LEU A 212 -36.09 -26.17 -9.03
C LEU A 212 -37.19 -27.09 -8.46
N GLY A 213 -37.25 -27.19 -7.13
CA GLY A 213 -38.07 -28.18 -6.44
C GLY A 213 -37.38 -29.54 -6.35
N SER A 214 -37.64 -30.27 -5.27
CA SER A 214 -36.97 -31.54 -4.94
C SER A 214 -37.16 -32.69 -5.96
N GLU A 215 -38.01 -32.50 -6.96
CA GLU A 215 -38.35 -33.53 -7.94
C GLU A 215 -37.55 -33.46 -9.25
N ARG A 216 -36.60 -32.51 -9.42
CA ARG A 216 -35.88 -32.27 -10.69
C ARG A 216 -34.35 -32.35 -10.62
N LEU A 217 -33.81 -32.89 -9.53
CA LEU A 217 -32.34 -33.15 -9.42
C LEU A 217 -32.11 -34.64 -9.18
#